data_56f870238a8090483b2bc8430e6f82ca
#
_entry.id   56f870238a8090483b2bc8430e6f82ca
#
_cell.length_a   1.000
_cell.length_b   1.000
_cell.length_c   1.000
_cell.angle_alpha   90.00
_cell.angle_beta   90.00
_cell.angle_gamma   90.00
#
_symmetry.space_group_name_H-M   'P 1'
#
loop_
_entity.id
_entity.type
_entity.pdbx_description
1 polymer ?
#
loop_
_entity_poly.entity_id
_entity_poly.type
_entity_poly.pdbx_seq_one_letter_code
_entity_poly.pdbx_strand_id
1 'polypeptide(L)'
;MPFLNRRAALALGLAAPLPLWAQRPRDTLVVGMTLEPPGLDPTVGAASAIAEVVLYNVLETLTKIGPDGQARPLLADSWEISADQKTYRFKLKRGLRFHNGEAFNAAAVKFSFERAASEASTNKDKRLFAGFASVVAADEATLQITLKSPEPDLPFLLGQASACIVEPRSAQGNAQMPVGTGPYHFEAWSRGASLTLKAWPQYRSPVAIKRVQFRFISEPAAQVASLLAGDIDTFPRVAVARSLAQFRSDARFQVIVSGSRAKTLIAINHQRKPLGDVRVRRALAAAIDRKAVIAAAADGFGVPIGSHYVPGAPGYVDATAINPFDPQRARALLKEAGVGALNLTLKLPPVPYARQGGELVKAQLAQVGVNLKLENIEWAQWMASVYGQRNYELTLISHVEPLDLGNYAKTGYYWGYQNPEFNKLFEKLRESPREAERLQMLGDAQRLLAQDAAAVYLYQPQWLTVAKKGLKGLWADMPIFANDIAALSWS
;
A
#
# COMPACT_ATOMS: atom_id res chain seq x y z
N MET A 1 -38.25 81.34 15.61
CA MET A 1 -37.79 80.33 14.65
C MET A 1 -36.54 79.73 15.24
N PRO A 2 -36.56 78.47 15.75
CA PRO A 2 -35.36 77.85 16.26
C PRO A 2 -34.77 76.85 15.23
N PHE A 3 -33.48 76.90 15.12
CA PHE A 3 -32.64 76.08 14.25
C PHE A 3 -32.69 74.58 14.66
N LEU A 4 -33.13 73.73 13.79
CA LEU A 4 -33.03 72.26 13.93
C LEU A 4 -31.64 71.78 13.68
N ASN A 5 -31.10 71.11 14.66
CA ASN A 5 -29.74 70.56 14.73
C ASN A 5 -29.61 69.27 13.88
N ARG A 6 -28.88 69.30 12.77
CA ARG A 6 -28.63 68.22 11.76
C ARG A 6 -27.52 67.22 12.17
N ARG A 7 -27.43 66.81 13.42
CA ARG A 7 -26.36 65.90 13.88
C ARG A 7 -26.85 64.63 14.63
N ALA A 8 -28.02 64.12 14.35
CA ALA A 8 -28.49 62.92 15.02
C ALA A 8 -29.07 61.89 14.05
N ALA A 9 -28.35 61.51 13.02
CA ALA A 9 -28.74 60.41 12.11
C ALA A 9 -27.55 59.84 11.38
N LEU A 10 -26.69 59.07 12.05
CA LEU A 10 -25.69 58.19 11.43
C LEU A 10 -25.05 57.29 12.49
N ALA A 11 -25.84 56.38 13.04
CA ALA A 11 -25.35 55.28 13.85
C ALA A 11 -26.30 54.05 13.74
N LEU A 12 -26.70 53.67 12.52
CA LEU A 12 -27.14 52.34 12.23
C LEU A 12 -25.97 51.57 11.69
N GLY A 13 -25.21 50.92 12.58
CA GLY A 13 -24.12 50.03 12.26
C GLY A 13 -24.63 48.90 11.37
N LEU A 14 -24.09 48.79 10.19
CA LEU A 14 -24.12 47.64 9.34
C LEU A 14 -23.47 46.46 10.11
N ALA A 15 -24.25 45.72 10.86
CA ALA A 15 -23.87 44.35 11.24
C ALA A 15 -23.91 43.53 9.96
N ALA A 16 -22.80 43.45 9.21
CA ALA A 16 -22.64 42.48 8.17
C ALA A 16 -22.81 41.08 8.79
N PRO A 17 -23.70 40.25 8.25
CA PRO A 17 -23.82 38.88 8.74
C PRO A 17 -22.45 38.22 8.46
N LEU A 18 -21.73 37.86 9.53
CA LEU A 18 -20.62 36.92 9.43
C LEU A 18 -21.17 35.69 8.70
N PRO A 19 -20.47 35.20 7.64
CA PRO A 19 -20.90 34.00 6.98
C PRO A 19 -20.93 32.90 8.03
N LEU A 20 -22.14 32.46 8.42
CA LEU A 20 -22.33 31.20 9.11
C LEU A 20 -21.76 30.13 8.15
N TRP A 21 -20.55 29.70 8.41
CA TRP A 21 -19.98 28.52 7.77
C TRP A 21 -20.96 27.39 8.12
N ALA A 22 -21.81 27.03 7.17
CA ALA A 22 -22.73 25.93 7.33
C ALA A 22 -21.89 24.70 7.68
N GLN A 23 -21.91 24.33 8.96
CA GLN A 23 -21.25 23.10 9.39
C GLN A 23 -21.86 21.96 8.58
N ARG A 24 -21.03 21.26 7.84
CA ARG A 24 -21.49 20.07 7.10
C ARG A 24 -22.17 19.12 8.08
N PRO A 25 -23.23 18.43 7.66
CA PRO A 25 -23.84 17.40 8.48
C PRO A 25 -22.77 16.40 8.95
N ARG A 26 -22.83 16.00 10.22
CA ARG A 26 -21.85 15.03 10.80
C ARG A 26 -22.00 13.61 10.23
N ASP A 27 -22.89 13.39 9.30
CA ASP A 27 -23.04 12.15 8.54
C ASP A 27 -22.39 12.20 7.16
N THR A 28 -21.73 13.30 6.82
CA THR A 28 -20.98 13.46 5.56
C THR A 28 -19.49 13.54 5.82
N LEU A 29 -18.70 13.07 4.83
CA LEU A 29 -17.24 13.07 4.87
C LEU A 29 -16.67 13.47 3.52
N VAL A 30 -15.67 14.34 3.50
CA VAL A 30 -14.88 14.66 2.31
C VAL A 30 -13.44 14.18 2.50
N VAL A 31 -13.04 13.23 1.65
CA VAL A 31 -11.72 12.61 1.66
C VAL A 31 -10.90 13.14 0.49
N GLY A 32 -9.74 13.71 0.76
CA GLY A 32 -8.79 14.08 -0.28
C GLY A 32 -8.03 12.86 -0.79
N MET A 33 -7.78 12.81 -2.09
CA MET A 33 -6.93 11.82 -2.75
C MET A 33 -5.98 12.50 -3.72
N THR A 34 -4.73 12.04 -3.77
CA THR A 34 -3.74 12.58 -4.72
C THR A 34 -4.03 12.15 -6.15
N LEU A 35 -4.53 10.93 -6.34
CA LEU A 35 -4.76 10.35 -7.67
C LEU A 35 -6.24 10.00 -7.85
N GLU A 36 -6.78 10.35 -9.02
CA GLU A 36 -8.05 9.82 -9.50
C GLU A 36 -7.90 8.36 -9.91
N PRO A 37 -8.83 7.44 -9.53
CA PRO A 37 -8.80 6.09 -10.04
C PRO A 37 -9.12 6.05 -11.55
N PRO A 38 -8.40 5.23 -12.34
CA PRO A 38 -8.70 5.09 -13.78
C PRO A 38 -10.02 4.33 -14.04
N GLY A 39 -10.54 3.62 -13.03
CA GLY A 39 -11.76 2.83 -13.02
C GLY A 39 -12.09 2.42 -11.60
N LEU A 40 -13.16 1.63 -11.41
CA LEU A 40 -13.67 1.23 -10.09
C LEU A 40 -13.70 -0.29 -9.90
N ASP A 41 -13.10 -1.07 -10.79
CA ASP A 41 -12.98 -2.53 -10.66
C ASP A 41 -11.52 -2.93 -10.31
N PRO A 42 -11.23 -3.25 -9.05
CA PRO A 42 -9.89 -3.66 -8.63
C PRO A 42 -9.52 -5.09 -9.09
N THR A 43 -10.49 -5.85 -9.60
CA THR A 43 -10.25 -7.20 -10.12
C THR A 43 -9.71 -7.20 -11.55
N VAL A 44 -9.71 -6.04 -12.23
CA VAL A 44 -9.14 -5.85 -13.57
C VAL A 44 -8.14 -4.69 -13.65
N GLY A 45 -8.14 -3.79 -12.67
CA GLY A 45 -7.24 -2.63 -12.59
C GLY A 45 -6.29 -2.70 -11.40
N ALA A 46 -4.99 -2.43 -11.62
CA ALA A 46 -3.95 -2.56 -10.60
C ALA A 46 -3.69 -1.26 -9.80
N ALA A 47 -4.25 -0.11 -10.22
CA ALA A 47 -3.97 1.17 -9.57
C ALA A 47 -4.49 1.20 -8.12
N SER A 48 -3.64 1.59 -7.17
CA SER A 48 -4.00 1.67 -5.74
C SER A 48 -5.20 2.58 -5.47
N ALA A 49 -5.35 3.66 -6.25
CA ALA A 49 -6.48 4.59 -6.15
C ALA A 49 -7.84 3.91 -6.33
N ILE A 50 -7.92 2.80 -7.07
CA ILE A 50 -9.15 2.00 -7.17
C ILE A 50 -9.49 1.40 -5.81
N ALA A 51 -8.53 0.70 -5.20
CA ALA A 51 -8.72 0.08 -3.89
C ALA A 51 -9.06 1.12 -2.80
N GLU A 52 -8.44 2.30 -2.85
CA GLU A 52 -8.68 3.39 -1.91
C GLU A 52 -10.13 3.87 -1.90
N VAL A 53 -10.83 3.75 -3.02
CA VAL A 53 -12.25 4.13 -3.13
C VAL A 53 -13.17 2.94 -2.84
N VAL A 54 -12.93 1.79 -3.46
CA VAL A 54 -13.94 0.73 -3.51
C VAL A 54 -13.76 -0.39 -2.49
N LEU A 55 -12.52 -0.70 -2.06
CA LEU A 55 -12.27 -1.81 -1.14
C LEU A 55 -12.89 -1.55 0.22
N TYR A 56 -13.71 -2.49 0.70
CA TYR A 56 -14.51 -2.45 1.93
C TYR A 56 -15.60 -1.37 1.96
N ASN A 57 -15.65 -0.52 0.94
CA ASN A 57 -16.69 0.50 0.80
C ASN A 57 -17.80 0.03 -0.14
N VAL A 58 -17.48 -0.32 -1.37
CA VAL A 58 -18.43 -0.78 -2.39
C VAL A 58 -18.32 -2.28 -2.61
N LEU A 59 -17.08 -2.75 -2.77
CA LEU A 59 -16.74 -4.15 -3.01
C LEU A 59 -16.13 -4.75 -1.76
N GLU A 60 -16.56 -5.95 -1.42
CA GLU A 60 -16.03 -6.69 -0.29
C GLU A 60 -15.35 -7.99 -0.73
N THR A 61 -14.60 -8.56 0.18
CA THR A 61 -13.77 -9.75 0.03
C THR A 61 -14.19 -10.81 1.03
N LEU A 62 -13.71 -12.05 0.91
CA LEU A 62 -14.03 -13.10 1.90
C LEU A 62 -13.54 -12.73 3.29
N THR A 63 -12.35 -12.15 3.38
CA THR A 63 -11.72 -11.70 4.62
C THR A 63 -11.48 -10.21 4.58
N LYS A 64 -11.31 -9.56 5.71
CA LYS A 64 -10.93 -8.13 5.84
C LYS A 64 -9.57 -8.02 6.50
N ILE A 65 -8.67 -7.25 5.92
CA ILE A 65 -7.40 -6.91 6.54
C ILE A 65 -7.62 -5.71 7.46
N GLY A 66 -7.29 -5.87 8.74
CA GLY A 66 -7.37 -4.79 9.72
C GLY A 66 -6.14 -3.87 9.68
N PRO A 67 -6.16 -2.75 10.44
CA PRO A 67 -5.02 -1.83 10.52
C PRO A 67 -3.75 -2.48 11.08
N ASP A 68 -3.86 -3.58 11.82
CA ASP A 68 -2.74 -4.39 12.32
C ASP A 68 -2.19 -5.38 11.27
N GLY A 69 -2.79 -5.44 10.08
CA GLY A 69 -2.40 -6.37 9.02
C GLY A 69 -2.93 -7.79 9.19
N GLN A 70 -3.82 -8.04 10.17
CA GLN A 70 -4.43 -9.37 10.37
C GLN A 70 -5.68 -9.55 9.52
N ALA A 71 -5.84 -10.75 8.94
CA ALA A 71 -7.05 -11.13 8.24
C ALA A 71 -8.15 -11.51 9.23
N ARG A 72 -9.34 -10.96 9.03
CA ARG A 72 -10.53 -11.18 9.85
C ARG A 72 -11.73 -11.58 8.98
N PRO A 73 -12.76 -12.23 9.54
CA PRO A 73 -14.00 -12.52 8.83
C PRO A 73 -14.65 -11.27 8.21
N LEU A 74 -15.13 -11.37 6.94
CA LEU A 74 -15.93 -10.32 6.30
C LEU A 74 -17.14 -10.92 5.58
N LEU A 75 -17.03 -11.40 4.34
CA LEU A 75 -18.09 -12.15 3.67
C LEU A 75 -18.08 -13.62 4.07
N ALA A 76 -16.94 -14.17 4.48
CA ALA A 76 -16.85 -15.41 5.21
C ALA A 76 -17.03 -15.16 6.72
N ASP A 77 -17.76 -16.04 7.41
CA ASP A 77 -17.85 -16.04 8.87
C ASP A 77 -16.63 -16.71 9.51
N SER A 78 -16.12 -17.76 8.85
CA SER A 78 -14.97 -18.54 9.32
C SER A 78 -14.35 -19.33 8.17
N TRP A 79 -13.18 -19.88 8.41
CA TRP A 79 -12.53 -20.83 7.51
C TRP A 79 -11.78 -21.91 8.28
N GLU A 80 -11.69 -23.07 7.67
CA GLU A 80 -10.92 -24.22 8.13
C GLU A 80 -9.81 -24.51 7.13
N ILE A 81 -8.65 -24.94 7.62
CA ILE A 81 -7.47 -25.21 6.80
C ILE A 81 -7.06 -26.66 7.03
N SER A 82 -6.85 -27.43 5.96
CA SER A 82 -6.33 -28.80 6.05
C SER A 82 -4.90 -28.84 6.59
N ALA A 83 -4.49 -29.98 7.16
CA ALA A 83 -3.16 -30.14 7.74
C ALA A 83 -2.01 -29.90 6.73
N ASP A 84 -2.23 -30.21 5.46
CA ASP A 84 -1.28 -29.98 4.37
C ASP A 84 -1.32 -28.54 3.82
N GLN A 85 -2.17 -27.67 4.40
CA GLN A 85 -2.38 -26.27 4.02
C GLN A 85 -2.77 -26.03 2.55
N LYS A 86 -3.33 -27.05 1.91
CA LYS A 86 -3.77 -26.96 0.51
C LYS A 86 -5.28 -26.82 0.36
N THR A 87 -6.07 -27.19 1.35
CA THR A 87 -7.53 -27.09 1.27
C THR A 87 -8.05 -26.10 2.30
N TYR A 88 -8.77 -25.10 1.82
CA TYR A 88 -9.45 -24.08 2.61
C TYR A 88 -10.96 -24.22 2.43
N ARG A 89 -11.69 -24.34 3.55
CA ARG A 89 -13.14 -24.41 3.56
C ARG A 89 -13.72 -23.20 4.24
N PHE A 90 -14.33 -22.30 3.48
CA PHE A 90 -14.95 -21.07 3.96
C PHE A 90 -16.43 -21.28 4.22
N LYS A 91 -16.91 -20.86 5.40
CA LYS A 91 -18.33 -20.69 5.71
C LYS A 91 -18.72 -19.27 5.41
N LEU A 92 -19.63 -19.05 4.46
CA LEU A 92 -20.05 -17.73 4.01
C LEU A 92 -21.24 -17.22 4.83
N LYS A 93 -21.33 -15.91 5.01
CA LYS A 93 -22.49 -15.26 5.60
C LYS A 93 -23.73 -15.48 4.75
N ARG A 94 -24.84 -15.81 5.39
CA ARG A 94 -26.14 -16.06 4.73
C ARG A 94 -26.96 -14.79 4.64
N GLY A 95 -27.87 -14.74 3.67
CA GLY A 95 -28.87 -13.67 3.52
C GLY A 95 -28.29 -12.33 3.03
N LEU A 96 -27.03 -12.28 2.63
CA LEU A 96 -26.43 -11.09 2.04
C LEU A 96 -26.91 -10.90 0.59
N ARG A 97 -26.95 -9.63 0.17
CA ARG A 97 -27.30 -9.24 -1.20
C ARG A 97 -26.26 -8.29 -1.76
N PHE A 98 -26.17 -8.25 -3.06
CA PHE A 98 -25.50 -7.18 -3.80
C PHE A 98 -26.38 -5.93 -3.90
N HIS A 99 -25.81 -4.78 -4.23
CA HIS A 99 -26.51 -3.50 -4.35
C HIS A 99 -27.68 -3.53 -5.35
N ASN A 100 -27.62 -4.41 -6.36
CA ASN A 100 -28.68 -4.63 -7.34
C ASN A 100 -29.79 -5.60 -6.87
N GLY A 101 -29.71 -6.09 -5.62
CA GLY A 101 -30.67 -7.00 -5.02
C GLY A 101 -30.42 -8.49 -5.26
N GLU A 102 -29.47 -8.87 -6.12
CA GLU A 102 -29.08 -10.27 -6.34
C GLU A 102 -28.45 -10.88 -5.08
N ALA A 103 -28.66 -12.18 -4.89
CA ALA A 103 -28.15 -12.90 -3.72
C ALA A 103 -26.64 -13.09 -3.77
N PHE A 104 -25.94 -12.80 -2.66
CA PHE A 104 -24.56 -13.24 -2.47
C PHE A 104 -24.56 -14.71 -2.00
N ASN A 105 -23.75 -15.54 -2.66
CA ASN A 105 -23.60 -16.97 -2.36
C ASN A 105 -22.25 -17.50 -2.84
N ALA A 106 -21.97 -18.80 -2.58
CA ALA A 106 -20.72 -19.45 -2.98
C ALA A 106 -20.51 -19.50 -4.51
N ALA A 107 -21.59 -19.48 -5.31
CA ALA A 107 -21.48 -19.44 -6.77
C ALA A 107 -20.92 -18.10 -7.26
N ALA A 108 -21.31 -16.97 -6.65
CA ALA A 108 -20.76 -15.65 -6.97
C ALA A 108 -19.26 -15.56 -6.60
N VAL A 109 -18.85 -16.17 -5.48
CA VAL A 109 -17.44 -16.25 -5.09
C VAL A 109 -16.64 -17.09 -6.08
N LYS A 110 -17.15 -18.27 -6.44
CA LYS A 110 -16.54 -19.15 -7.45
C LYS A 110 -16.36 -18.39 -8.77
N PHE A 111 -17.41 -17.76 -9.27
CA PHE A 111 -17.36 -16.94 -10.48
C PHE A 111 -16.25 -15.88 -10.41
N SER A 112 -16.14 -15.16 -9.30
CA SER A 112 -15.16 -14.09 -9.12
C SER A 112 -13.72 -14.61 -9.23
N PHE A 113 -13.43 -15.76 -8.60
CA PHE A 113 -12.09 -16.34 -8.62
C PHE A 113 -11.76 -17.02 -9.94
N GLU A 114 -12.71 -17.69 -10.59
CA GLU A 114 -12.53 -18.25 -11.94
C GLU A 114 -12.32 -17.15 -12.98
N ARG A 115 -13.06 -16.04 -12.88
CA ARG A 115 -12.83 -14.83 -13.71
C ARG A 115 -11.42 -14.28 -13.50
N ALA A 116 -10.95 -14.17 -12.26
CA ALA A 116 -9.61 -13.70 -11.94
C ALA A 116 -8.49 -14.63 -12.45
N ALA A 117 -8.74 -15.94 -12.50
CA ALA A 117 -7.81 -16.95 -13.03
C ALA A 117 -7.83 -17.10 -14.55
N SER A 118 -8.88 -16.60 -15.24
CA SER A 118 -9.11 -16.83 -16.67
C SER A 118 -7.95 -16.32 -17.54
N GLU A 119 -7.81 -16.87 -18.75
CA GLU A 119 -6.75 -16.48 -19.69
C GLU A 119 -6.80 -14.98 -20.02
N ALA A 120 -7.98 -14.45 -20.25
CA ALA A 120 -8.22 -13.05 -20.57
C ALA A 120 -8.11 -12.09 -19.36
N SER A 121 -7.89 -12.61 -18.15
CA SER A 121 -7.84 -11.81 -16.94
C SER A 121 -6.64 -10.85 -16.91
N THR A 122 -6.92 -9.58 -16.58
CA THR A 122 -5.92 -8.54 -16.29
C THR A 122 -5.73 -8.33 -14.79
N ASN A 123 -6.26 -9.24 -13.95
CA ASN A 123 -6.08 -9.17 -12.51
C ASN A 123 -4.59 -9.18 -12.15
N LYS A 124 -4.16 -8.21 -11.33
CA LYS A 124 -2.75 -8.07 -10.96
C LYS A 124 -2.20 -9.31 -10.21
N ASP A 125 -3.08 -10.02 -9.50
CA ASP A 125 -2.76 -11.22 -8.73
C ASP A 125 -3.29 -12.50 -9.42
N LYS A 126 -3.47 -12.49 -10.74
CA LYS A 126 -3.91 -13.63 -11.56
C LYS A 126 -3.19 -14.94 -11.20
N ARG A 127 -1.89 -14.86 -10.86
CA ARG A 127 -1.09 -16.03 -10.49
C ARG A 127 -1.58 -16.69 -9.20
N LEU A 128 -2.11 -15.92 -8.24
CA LEU A 128 -2.73 -16.46 -7.02
C LEU A 128 -3.90 -17.35 -7.40
N PHE A 129 -4.84 -16.83 -8.19
CA PHE A 129 -6.06 -17.54 -8.60
C PHE A 129 -5.76 -18.70 -9.53
N ALA A 130 -4.78 -18.58 -10.42
CA ALA A 130 -4.27 -19.69 -11.25
C ALA A 130 -3.57 -20.79 -10.42
N GLY A 131 -3.16 -20.47 -9.20
CA GLY A 131 -2.63 -21.41 -8.21
C GLY A 131 -3.71 -22.30 -7.56
N PHE A 132 -5.00 -22.00 -7.76
CA PHE A 132 -6.09 -22.86 -7.30
C PHE A 132 -6.19 -24.08 -8.21
N ALA A 133 -6.17 -25.27 -7.61
CA ALA A 133 -6.43 -26.52 -8.32
C ALA A 133 -7.94 -26.67 -8.56
N SER A 134 -8.77 -26.26 -7.59
CA SER A 134 -10.22 -26.21 -7.73
C SER A 134 -10.87 -25.17 -6.82
N VAL A 135 -12.02 -24.65 -7.25
CA VAL A 135 -12.94 -23.82 -6.46
C VAL A 135 -14.33 -24.45 -6.55
N VAL A 136 -14.84 -24.94 -5.45
CA VAL A 136 -16.11 -25.68 -5.40
C VAL A 136 -17.09 -24.97 -4.47
N ALA A 137 -18.24 -24.56 -5.01
CA ALA A 137 -19.41 -24.17 -4.23
C ALA A 137 -20.12 -25.46 -3.78
N ALA A 138 -19.85 -25.93 -2.56
CA ALA A 138 -20.42 -27.17 -2.04
C ALA A 138 -21.91 -27.03 -1.74
N ASP A 139 -22.32 -25.85 -1.30
CA ASP A 139 -23.69 -25.35 -1.13
C ASP A 139 -23.71 -23.83 -1.25
N GLU A 140 -24.85 -23.19 -1.01
CA GLU A 140 -24.99 -21.73 -1.12
C GLU A 140 -24.07 -20.94 -0.19
N ALA A 141 -23.68 -21.52 0.95
CA ALA A 141 -22.90 -20.85 2.00
C ALA A 141 -21.55 -21.53 2.30
N THR A 142 -21.15 -22.54 1.51
CA THR A 142 -19.89 -23.24 1.71
C THR A 142 -19.06 -23.23 0.43
N LEU A 143 -17.87 -22.62 0.51
CA LEU A 143 -16.89 -22.60 -0.55
C LEU A 143 -15.67 -23.43 -0.14
N GLN A 144 -15.21 -24.32 -1.01
CA GLN A 144 -13.94 -25.03 -0.84
C GLN A 144 -12.95 -24.62 -1.93
N ILE A 145 -11.74 -24.21 -1.52
CA ILE A 145 -10.63 -23.91 -2.41
C ILE A 145 -9.55 -24.96 -2.17
N THR A 146 -9.11 -25.63 -3.22
CA THR A 146 -7.95 -26.53 -3.17
C THR A 146 -6.81 -25.90 -3.94
N LEU A 147 -5.63 -25.81 -3.34
CA LEU A 147 -4.44 -25.18 -3.89
C LEU A 147 -3.51 -26.22 -4.55
N LYS A 148 -2.79 -25.83 -5.59
CA LYS A 148 -1.70 -26.63 -6.20
C LYS A 148 -0.51 -26.80 -5.26
N SER A 149 -0.22 -25.78 -4.43
CA SER A 149 0.84 -25.77 -3.42
C SER A 149 0.38 -25.01 -2.17
N PRO A 150 0.95 -25.28 -0.98
CA PRO A 150 0.59 -24.59 0.25
C PRO A 150 0.70 -23.07 0.13
N GLU A 151 -0.29 -22.36 0.66
CA GLU A 151 -0.28 -20.89 0.73
C GLU A 151 -0.90 -20.45 2.07
N PRO A 152 -0.11 -20.44 3.16
CA PRO A 152 -0.59 -20.12 4.50
C PRO A 152 -1.14 -18.69 4.64
N ASP A 153 -0.73 -17.80 3.75
CA ASP A 153 -1.18 -16.40 3.73
C ASP A 153 -2.47 -16.20 2.92
N LEU A 154 -3.11 -17.30 2.44
CA LEU A 154 -4.33 -17.20 1.63
C LEU A 154 -5.42 -16.33 2.26
N PRO A 155 -5.71 -16.39 3.59
CA PRO A 155 -6.70 -15.51 4.19
C PRO A 155 -6.35 -14.02 4.05
N PHE A 156 -5.07 -13.65 4.16
CA PHE A 156 -4.64 -12.27 3.92
C PHE A 156 -4.77 -11.90 2.43
N LEU A 157 -4.33 -12.78 1.53
CA LEU A 157 -4.39 -12.54 0.08
C LEU A 157 -5.84 -12.38 -0.41
N LEU A 158 -6.78 -13.14 0.16
CA LEU A 158 -8.21 -13.03 -0.12
C LEU A 158 -8.90 -11.82 0.54
N GLY A 159 -8.19 -11.02 1.33
CA GLY A 159 -8.63 -9.73 1.85
C GLY A 159 -8.18 -8.54 1.01
N GLN A 160 -7.37 -8.75 -0.03
CA GLN A 160 -6.88 -7.68 -0.90
C GLN A 160 -7.89 -7.32 -1.99
N ALA A 161 -7.75 -6.11 -2.54
CA ALA A 161 -8.68 -5.55 -3.53
C ALA A 161 -8.83 -6.42 -4.80
N SER A 162 -7.76 -7.10 -5.23
CA SER A 162 -7.78 -8.03 -6.37
C SER A 162 -8.67 -9.25 -6.16
N ALA A 163 -9.03 -9.55 -4.90
CA ALA A 163 -9.91 -10.67 -4.50
C ALA A 163 -11.34 -10.23 -4.16
N CYS A 164 -11.74 -9.01 -4.53
CA CYS A 164 -13.12 -8.55 -4.36
C CYS A 164 -14.12 -9.47 -5.07
N ILE A 165 -15.24 -9.72 -4.39
CA ILE A 165 -16.32 -10.51 -4.95
C ILE A 165 -17.21 -9.61 -5.79
N VAL A 166 -17.45 -10.02 -7.03
CA VAL A 166 -18.25 -9.28 -8.01
C VAL A 166 -19.57 -10.00 -8.29
N GLU A 167 -20.62 -9.25 -8.55
CA GLU A 167 -21.89 -9.82 -8.98
C GLU A 167 -21.76 -10.25 -10.47
N PRO A 168 -22.08 -11.50 -10.82
CA PRO A 168 -21.77 -12.07 -12.14
C PRO A 168 -22.34 -11.30 -13.34
N ARG A 169 -23.57 -10.77 -13.24
CA ARG A 169 -24.26 -10.09 -14.35
C ARG A 169 -23.76 -8.67 -14.58
N SER A 170 -23.32 -7.99 -13.50
CA SER A 170 -22.86 -6.60 -13.54
C SER A 170 -21.34 -6.46 -13.62
N ALA A 171 -20.58 -7.56 -13.49
CA ALA A 171 -19.13 -7.54 -13.37
C ALA A 171 -18.40 -6.79 -14.51
N GLN A 172 -18.92 -6.80 -15.74
CA GLN A 172 -18.32 -6.07 -16.87
C GLN A 172 -18.45 -4.55 -16.74
N GLY A 173 -19.47 -4.07 -16.03
CA GLY A 173 -19.73 -2.64 -15.79
C GLY A 173 -19.01 -2.05 -14.59
N ASN A 174 -18.38 -2.87 -13.75
CA ASN A 174 -17.83 -2.45 -12.45
C ASN A 174 -16.74 -1.36 -12.55
N ALA A 175 -16.05 -1.28 -13.69
CA ALA A 175 -15.05 -0.21 -13.89
C ALA A 175 -15.66 1.20 -13.86
N GLN A 176 -16.98 1.36 -14.10
CA GLN A 176 -17.68 2.64 -14.10
C GLN A 176 -18.79 2.69 -13.05
N MET A 177 -19.53 1.61 -12.86
CA MET A 177 -20.66 1.50 -11.94
C MET A 177 -20.54 0.21 -11.10
N PRO A 178 -19.68 0.20 -10.08
CA PRO A 178 -19.41 -1.00 -9.31
C PRO A 178 -20.64 -1.43 -8.51
N VAL A 179 -20.98 -2.71 -8.60
CA VAL A 179 -22.02 -3.38 -7.84
C VAL A 179 -21.36 -4.38 -6.90
N GLY A 180 -21.47 -4.14 -5.60
CA GLY A 180 -20.89 -4.97 -4.55
C GLY A 180 -21.85 -5.26 -3.42
N THR A 181 -21.32 -5.78 -2.33
CA THR A 181 -22.02 -6.11 -1.09
C THR A 181 -21.72 -5.12 0.03
N GLY A 182 -20.91 -4.08 -0.27
CA GLY A 182 -20.35 -3.16 0.70
C GLY A 182 -21.35 -2.18 1.32
N PRO A 183 -20.91 -1.45 2.36
CA PRO A 183 -21.74 -0.49 3.09
C PRO A 183 -22.17 0.73 2.28
N TYR A 184 -21.50 0.99 1.16
CA TYR A 184 -21.80 2.11 0.28
C TYR A 184 -22.01 1.64 -1.16
N HIS A 185 -22.92 2.32 -1.85
CA HIS A 185 -23.07 2.16 -3.30
C HIS A 185 -22.58 3.42 -4.03
N PHE A 186 -22.22 3.24 -5.30
CA PHE A 186 -21.82 4.32 -6.18
C PHE A 186 -22.97 5.29 -6.41
N GLU A 187 -22.71 6.61 -6.28
CA GLU A 187 -23.71 7.67 -6.51
C GLU A 187 -23.36 8.50 -7.76
N ALA A 188 -22.13 9.04 -7.82
CA ALA A 188 -21.74 9.94 -8.91
C ALA A 188 -20.22 10.01 -9.07
N TRP A 189 -19.77 10.30 -10.27
CA TRP A 189 -18.38 10.56 -10.59
C TRP A 189 -18.24 11.75 -11.54
N SER A 190 -17.70 12.86 -11.05
CA SER A 190 -17.25 13.98 -11.83
C SER A 190 -15.78 13.81 -12.15
N ARG A 191 -15.47 13.38 -13.37
CA ARG A 191 -14.09 13.09 -13.80
C ARG A 191 -13.18 14.28 -13.59
N GLY A 192 -11.96 14.04 -13.10
CA GLY A 192 -10.97 15.05 -12.76
C GLY A 192 -11.25 15.83 -11.47
N ALA A 193 -12.42 15.67 -10.83
CA ALA A 193 -12.83 16.45 -9.67
C ALA A 193 -13.18 15.61 -8.45
N SER A 194 -14.18 14.74 -8.53
CA SER A 194 -14.64 13.99 -7.36
C SER A 194 -15.47 12.77 -7.70
N LEU A 195 -15.53 11.84 -6.74
CA LEU A 195 -16.40 10.67 -6.75
C LEU A 195 -17.18 10.62 -5.44
N THR A 196 -18.48 10.27 -5.52
CA THR A 196 -19.35 10.22 -4.36
C THR A 196 -19.93 8.81 -4.19
N LEU A 197 -19.89 8.34 -2.95
CA LEU A 197 -20.56 7.13 -2.50
C LEU A 197 -21.62 7.49 -1.46
N LYS A 198 -22.72 6.73 -1.42
CA LYS A 198 -23.80 6.89 -0.49
C LYS A 198 -24.01 5.60 0.29
N ALA A 199 -24.29 5.71 1.59
CA ALA A 199 -24.59 4.56 2.44
C ALA A 199 -25.75 3.75 1.86
N TRP A 200 -25.55 2.43 1.80
CA TRP A 200 -26.57 1.51 1.33
C TRP A 200 -27.54 1.17 2.48
N PRO A 201 -28.84 1.53 2.36
CA PRO A 201 -29.80 1.37 3.47
C PRO A 201 -29.99 -0.09 3.90
N GLN A 202 -29.73 -1.05 3.01
CA GLN A 202 -29.90 -2.49 3.26
C GLN A 202 -28.61 -3.18 3.70
N TYR A 203 -27.53 -2.41 3.97
CA TYR A 203 -26.31 -3.00 4.50
C TYR A 203 -26.55 -3.62 5.87
N ARG A 204 -25.89 -4.75 6.13
CA ARG A 204 -26.08 -5.58 7.34
C ARG A 204 -25.79 -4.88 8.68
N SER A 205 -25.09 -3.74 8.65
CA SER A 205 -24.75 -2.97 9.85
C SER A 205 -24.90 -1.47 9.58
N PRO A 206 -25.38 -0.68 10.53
CA PRO A 206 -25.47 0.77 10.35
C PRO A 206 -24.08 1.39 10.25
N VAL A 207 -23.93 2.39 9.37
CA VAL A 207 -22.71 3.20 9.25
C VAL A 207 -22.98 4.63 9.73
N ALA A 208 -22.00 5.27 10.37
CA ALA A 208 -22.14 6.62 10.88
C ALA A 208 -22.10 7.66 9.73
N ILE A 209 -21.20 7.50 8.79
CA ILE A 209 -21.08 8.35 7.61
C ILE A 209 -22.09 7.90 6.56
N LYS A 210 -23.02 8.79 6.18
CA LYS A 210 -24.08 8.47 5.19
C LYS A 210 -23.68 8.81 3.76
N ARG A 211 -22.78 9.75 3.59
CA ARG A 211 -22.29 10.18 2.29
C ARG A 211 -20.79 10.48 2.37
N VAL A 212 -20.01 9.95 1.45
CA VAL A 212 -18.58 10.25 1.32
C VAL A 212 -18.28 10.76 -0.08
N GLN A 213 -17.52 11.85 -0.16
CA GLN A 213 -16.99 12.40 -1.40
C GLN A 213 -15.48 12.30 -1.39
N PHE A 214 -14.90 11.61 -2.36
CA PHE A 214 -13.47 11.60 -2.65
C PHE A 214 -13.17 12.75 -3.61
N ARG A 215 -12.29 13.69 -3.22
CA ARG A 215 -11.84 14.81 -4.07
C ARG A 215 -10.42 14.58 -4.54
N PHE A 216 -10.17 14.75 -5.83
CA PHE A 216 -8.87 14.50 -6.46
C PHE A 216 -8.06 15.79 -6.49
N ILE A 217 -6.93 15.83 -5.78
CA ILE A 217 -6.07 17.00 -5.65
C ILE A 217 -4.62 16.54 -5.75
N SER A 218 -4.01 16.67 -6.92
CA SER A 218 -2.64 16.22 -7.19
C SER A 218 -1.56 17.15 -6.60
N GLU A 219 -1.82 18.47 -6.62
CA GLU A 219 -0.83 19.46 -6.25
C GLU A 219 -0.68 19.63 -4.73
N PRO A 220 0.52 19.45 -4.15
CA PRO A 220 0.72 19.51 -2.69
C PRO A 220 0.26 20.83 -2.05
N ALA A 221 0.49 21.98 -2.71
CA ALA A 221 0.02 23.27 -2.20
C ALA A 221 -1.51 23.37 -2.13
N ALA A 222 -2.22 22.79 -3.12
CA ALA A 222 -3.68 22.74 -3.12
C ALA A 222 -4.23 21.77 -2.07
N GLN A 223 -3.50 20.67 -1.74
CA GLN A 223 -3.85 19.77 -0.63
C GLN A 223 -3.84 20.53 0.70
N VAL A 224 -2.77 21.30 0.98
CA VAL A 224 -2.65 22.15 2.18
C VAL A 224 -3.78 23.18 2.23
N ALA A 225 -3.99 23.93 1.16
CA ALA A 225 -5.01 24.98 1.10
C ALA A 225 -6.43 24.42 1.34
N SER A 226 -6.77 23.29 0.73
CA SER A 226 -8.08 22.64 0.87
C SER A 226 -8.34 22.12 2.28
N LEU A 227 -7.32 21.59 2.98
CA LEU A 227 -7.41 21.19 4.37
C LEU A 227 -7.64 22.42 5.28
N LEU A 228 -6.84 23.47 5.13
CA LEU A 228 -6.93 24.68 5.94
C LEU A 228 -8.27 25.43 5.73
N ALA A 229 -8.78 25.45 4.50
CA ALA A 229 -10.06 26.02 4.16
C ALA A 229 -11.25 25.18 4.72
N GLY A 230 -10.98 23.93 5.14
CA GLY A 230 -12.04 23.03 5.62
C GLY A 230 -12.82 22.34 4.50
N ASP A 231 -12.38 22.45 3.26
CA ASP A 231 -12.98 21.80 2.09
C ASP A 231 -12.82 20.27 2.13
N ILE A 232 -11.75 19.79 2.75
CA ILE A 232 -11.41 18.40 2.98
C ILE A 232 -11.48 18.12 4.48
N ASP A 233 -12.03 16.99 4.87
CA ASP A 233 -12.13 16.55 6.26
C ASP A 233 -10.94 15.66 6.66
N THR A 234 -10.47 14.85 5.75
CA THR A 234 -9.26 14.02 5.91
C THR A 234 -8.55 13.86 4.58
N PHE A 235 -7.22 13.82 4.62
CA PHE A 235 -6.39 13.51 3.46
C PHE A 235 -5.41 12.39 3.84
N PRO A 236 -5.76 11.12 3.61
CA PRO A 236 -4.86 9.99 3.78
C PRO A 236 -3.71 10.08 2.78
N ARG A 237 -2.48 9.78 3.24
CA ARG A 237 -1.25 9.81 2.41
C ARG A 237 -1.03 11.17 1.71
N VAL A 238 -1.26 12.24 2.44
CA VAL A 238 -1.01 13.60 1.96
C VAL A 238 0.48 13.82 1.66
N ALA A 239 0.78 14.46 0.54
CA ALA A 239 2.16 14.70 0.09
C ALA A 239 2.72 16.04 0.61
N VAL A 240 2.59 16.33 1.91
CA VAL A 240 2.88 17.67 2.48
C VAL A 240 3.78 17.58 3.72
N ALA A 241 4.79 16.73 3.71
CA ALA A 241 5.69 16.50 4.83
C ALA A 241 6.21 17.83 5.45
N ARG A 242 6.64 18.77 4.63
CA ARG A 242 7.16 20.08 5.07
C ARG A 242 6.12 20.98 5.74
N SER A 243 4.83 20.79 5.45
CA SER A 243 3.74 21.57 6.03
C SER A 243 3.11 20.91 7.26
N LEU A 244 3.57 19.72 7.68
CA LEU A 244 2.99 19.01 8.81
C LEU A 244 3.07 19.77 10.14
N ALA A 245 4.13 20.57 10.35
CA ALA A 245 4.27 21.39 11.55
C ALA A 245 3.08 22.36 11.72
N GLN A 246 2.58 22.94 10.63
CA GLN A 246 1.41 23.81 10.63
C GLN A 246 0.15 23.08 11.10
N PHE A 247 -0.09 21.84 10.63
CA PHE A 247 -1.24 21.06 11.04
C PHE A 247 -1.13 20.54 12.47
N ARG A 248 0.10 20.24 12.94
CA ARG A 248 0.32 19.83 14.34
C ARG A 248 0.09 20.94 15.34
N SER A 249 0.35 22.19 14.96
CA SER A 249 0.10 23.37 15.81
C SER A 249 -1.34 23.88 15.75
N ASP A 250 -2.14 23.47 14.77
CA ASP A 250 -3.53 23.89 14.61
C ASP A 250 -4.47 22.91 15.32
N ALA A 251 -5.17 23.39 16.36
CA ALA A 251 -6.08 22.58 17.19
C ALA A 251 -7.26 21.96 16.42
N ARG A 252 -7.53 22.41 15.20
CA ARG A 252 -8.58 21.86 14.32
C ARG A 252 -8.21 20.50 13.73
N PHE A 253 -6.92 20.13 13.73
CA PHE A 253 -6.44 18.94 13.03
C PHE A 253 -5.80 17.93 13.96
N GLN A 254 -5.75 16.71 13.46
CA GLN A 254 -4.91 15.62 13.95
C GLN A 254 -4.02 15.15 12.81
N VAL A 255 -2.77 14.80 13.14
CA VAL A 255 -1.77 14.28 12.21
C VAL A 255 -1.42 12.86 12.63
N ILE A 256 -1.56 11.91 11.71
CA ILE A 256 -1.20 10.51 11.90
C ILE A 256 0.00 10.21 11.01
N VAL A 257 1.05 9.64 11.58
CA VAL A 257 2.21 9.15 10.85
C VAL A 257 2.14 7.63 10.89
N SER A 258 1.74 7.03 9.78
CA SER A 258 1.47 5.60 9.68
C SER A 258 2.67 4.84 9.14
N GLY A 259 2.93 3.64 9.65
CA GLY A 259 3.76 2.66 8.95
C GLY A 259 3.09 2.19 7.66
N SER A 260 3.90 1.71 6.73
CA SER A 260 3.45 1.06 5.50
C SER A 260 4.00 -0.37 5.41
N ARG A 261 3.61 -1.14 4.41
CA ARG A 261 4.30 -2.41 4.08
C ARG A 261 5.32 -2.22 2.95
N ALA A 262 5.56 -0.99 2.54
CA ALA A 262 6.53 -0.66 1.51
C ALA A 262 7.98 -0.75 2.04
N LYS A 263 8.87 -1.20 1.17
CA LYS A 263 10.32 -1.33 1.40
C LYS A 263 11.06 -0.57 0.32
N THR A 264 11.67 0.55 0.67
CA THR A 264 12.55 1.30 -0.22
C THR A 264 13.95 0.72 -0.11
N LEU A 265 14.52 0.35 -1.26
CA LEU A 265 15.79 -0.34 -1.35
C LEU A 265 16.52 -0.01 -2.66
N ILE A 266 17.82 -0.30 -2.70
CA ILE A 266 18.56 -0.40 -3.95
C ILE A 266 18.59 -1.87 -4.33
N ALA A 267 17.83 -2.23 -5.36
CA ALA A 267 17.90 -3.56 -5.95
C ALA A 267 19.19 -3.71 -6.72
N ILE A 268 19.86 -4.83 -6.50
CA ILE A 268 21.15 -5.18 -7.07
C ILE A 268 20.93 -6.31 -8.08
N ASN A 269 21.46 -6.18 -9.28
CA ASN A 269 21.47 -7.29 -10.24
C ASN A 269 22.65 -8.21 -9.95
N HIS A 270 22.37 -9.34 -9.28
CA HIS A 270 23.40 -10.31 -8.88
C HIS A 270 24.13 -10.99 -10.06
N GLN A 271 23.54 -10.93 -11.27
CA GLN A 271 24.14 -11.52 -12.49
C GLN A 271 25.18 -10.60 -13.15
N ARG A 272 25.31 -9.35 -12.68
CA ARG A 272 26.30 -8.40 -13.21
C ARG A 272 27.58 -8.43 -12.36
N LYS A 273 28.71 -8.63 -12.99
CA LYS A 273 30.01 -8.52 -12.30
C LYS A 273 30.33 -7.05 -12.00
N PRO A 274 30.85 -6.70 -10.81
CA PRO A 274 31.26 -7.61 -9.70
C PRO A 274 30.14 -7.80 -8.66
N LEU A 275 28.88 -7.43 -8.91
CA LEU A 275 27.76 -7.44 -7.98
C LEU A 275 27.33 -8.85 -7.52
N GLY A 276 27.81 -9.91 -8.19
CA GLY A 276 27.66 -11.29 -7.74
C GLY A 276 28.49 -11.61 -6.47
N ASP A 277 29.55 -10.85 -6.19
CA ASP A 277 30.34 -11.02 -4.97
C ASP A 277 29.67 -10.38 -3.77
N VAL A 278 29.43 -11.19 -2.73
CA VAL A 278 28.78 -10.74 -1.49
C VAL A 278 29.57 -9.62 -0.77
N ARG A 279 30.92 -9.62 -0.90
CA ARG A 279 31.77 -8.59 -0.29
C ARG A 279 31.49 -7.23 -0.91
N VAL A 280 31.34 -7.19 -2.25
CA VAL A 280 30.94 -5.97 -2.97
C VAL A 280 29.57 -5.48 -2.52
N ARG A 281 28.57 -6.36 -2.43
CA ARG A 281 27.22 -5.98 -2.00
C ARG A 281 27.20 -5.47 -0.55
N ARG A 282 27.94 -6.13 0.36
CA ARG A 282 28.10 -5.66 1.75
C ARG A 282 28.81 -4.32 1.81
N ALA A 283 29.78 -4.07 0.93
CA ALA A 283 30.45 -2.77 0.83
C ALA A 283 29.46 -1.66 0.41
N LEU A 284 28.62 -1.91 -0.60
CA LEU A 284 27.58 -0.97 -1.00
C LEU A 284 26.62 -0.68 0.17
N ALA A 285 26.21 -1.70 0.91
CA ALA A 285 25.31 -1.55 2.06
C ALA A 285 25.94 -0.76 3.21
N ALA A 286 27.23 -1.01 3.52
CA ALA A 286 27.98 -0.34 4.60
C ALA A 286 28.33 1.11 4.24
N ALA A 287 28.38 1.47 2.94
CA ALA A 287 28.70 2.82 2.50
C ALA A 287 27.50 3.81 2.60
N ILE A 288 26.29 3.33 2.90
CA ILE A 288 25.07 4.15 2.83
C ILE A 288 24.49 4.41 4.22
N ASP A 289 24.46 5.69 4.61
CA ASP A 289 23.74 6.16 5.78
C ASP A 289 22.24 6.25 5.49
N ARG A 290 21.49 5.26 6.00
CA ARG A 290 20.04 5.16 5.84
C ARG A 290 19.30 6.39 6.38
N LYS A 291 19.77 6.97 7.52
CA LYS A 291 19.12 8.13 8.13
C LYS A 291 19.25 9.37 7.23
N ALA A 292 20.43 9.58 6.66
CA ALA A 292 20.64 10.66 5.70
C ALA A 292 19.79 10.46 4.43
N VAL A 293 19.66 9.23 3.93
CA VAL A 293 18.79 8.92 2.78
C VAL A 293 17.32 9.22 3.12
N ILE A 294 16.83 8.83 4.30
CA ILE A 294 15.46 9.13 4.76
C ILE A 294 15.23 10.64 4.82
N ALA A 295 16.19 11.39 5.36
CA ALA A 295 16.09 12.85 5.44
C ALA A 295 15.98 13.50 4.04
N ALA A 296 16.77 13.04 3.08
CA ALA A 296 16.81 13.59 1.72
C ALA A 296 15.63 13.14 0.85
N ALA A 297 15.24 11.85 0.93
CA ALA A 297 14.30 11.22 0.02
C ALA A 297 12.85 11.17 0.54
N ALA A 298 12.65 11.34 1.86
CA ALA A 298 11.36 11.20 2.52
C ALA A 298 11.11 12.29 3.58
N ASP A 299 11.81 13.43 3.52
CA ASP A 299 11.70 14.56 4.48
C ASP A 299 11.74 14.09 5.96
N GLY A 300 12.50 13.01 6.26
CA GLY A 300 12.60 12.41 7.59
C GLY A 300 11.49 11.39 7.94
N PHE A 301 10.50 11.17 7.08
CA PHE A 301 9.39 10.24 7.33
C PHE A 301 9.69 8.84 6.78
N GLY A 302 10.50 8.12 7.51
CA GLY A 302 10.87 6.75 7.22
C GLY A 302 11.48 6.06 8.43
N VAL A 303 11.40 4.73 8.46
CA VAL A 303 12.05 3.90 9.49
C VAL A 303 13.13 3.06 8.81
N PRO A 304 14.41 3.14 9.25
CA PRO A 304 15.46 2.32 8.67
C PRO A 304 15.11 0.82 8.72
N ILE A 305 15.40 0.08 7.65
CA ILE A 305 15.24 -1.37 7.59
C ILE A 305 16.54 -2.04 7.17
N GLY A 306 16.74 -3.29 7.62
CA GLY A 306 17.92 -4.10 7.31
C GLY A 306 17.65 -5.31 6.43
N SER A 307 16.38 -5.55 6.08
CA SER A 307 15.94 -6.68 5.23
C SER A 307 14.73 -6.30 4.38
N HIS A 308 14.24 -7.25 3.57
CA HIS A 308 13.04 -7.04 2.74
C HIS A 308 11.74 -7.19 3.54
N TYR A 309 11.73 -6.67 4.77
CA TYR A 309 10.56 -6.66 5.64
C TYR A 309 10.56 -5.38 6.48
N VAL A 310 9.44 -5.05 7.13
CA VAL A 310 9.25 -3.74 7.76
C VAL A 310 8.64 -3.85 9.16
N PRO A 311 8.91 -2.90 10.06
CA PRO A 311 8.21 -2.78 11.33
C PRO A 311 6.69 -2.84 11.16
N GLY A 312 6.01 -3.52 12.08
CA GLY A 312 4.56 -3.75 12.04
C GLY A 312 4.12 -4.92 11.15
N ALA A 313 5.00 -5.52 10.32
CA ALA A 313 4.68 -6.76 9.60
C ALA A 313 4.89 -7.98 10.51
N PRO A 314 4.00 -9.00 10.44
CA PRO A 314 4.18 -10.24 11.20
C PRO A 314 5.54 -10.89 10.92
N GLY A 315 6.27 -11.29 11.98
CA GLY A 315 7.60 -11.90 11.84
C GLY A 315 8.73 -10.94 11.48
N TYR A 316 8.52 -9.64 11.51
CA TYR A 316 9.59 -8.65 11.30
C TYR A 316 10.71 -8.82 12.34
N VAL A 317 11.95 -8.72 11.88
CA VAL A 317 13.15 -8.62 12.73
C VAL A 317 13.98 -7.41 12.32
N ASP A 318 14.49 -6.67 13.29
CA ASP A 318 15.44 -5.60 12.98
C ASP A 318 16.81 -6.21 12.60
N ALA A 319 17.15 -6.11 11.33
CA ALA A 319 18.42 -6.58 10.77
C ALA A 319 19.38 -5.42 10.40
N THR A 320 19.10 -4.19 10.84
CA THR A 320 19.89 -3.00 10.48
C THR A 320 21.35 -3.09 10.96
N ALA A 321 21.59 -3.76 12.08
CA ALA A 321 22.91 -3.94 12.66
C ALA A 321 23.80 -4.95 11.89
N ILE A 322 23.26 -5.74 10.96
CA ILE A 322 24.05 -6.71 10.15
C ILE A 322 24.97 -5.99 9.15
N ASN A 323 24.45 -4.94 8.51
CA ASN A 323 25.22 -4.05 7.64
C ASN A 323 25.04 -2.59 8.09
N PRO A 324 25.71 -2.18 9.18
CA PRO A 324 25.65 -0.80 9.67
C PRO A 324 26.39 0.14 8.70
N PHE A 325 26.11 1.43 8.79
CA PHE A 325 26.89 2.45 8.09
C PHE A 325 28.31 2.49 8.63
N ASP A 326 29.26 2.12 7.78
CA ASP A 326 30.70 2.08 8.06
C ASP A 326 31.49 2.21 6.76
N PRO A 327 31.82 3.44 6.33
CA PRO A 327 32.62 3.67 5.10
C PRO A 327 34.02 3.08 5.13
N GLN A 328 34.62 2.87 6.31
CA GLN A 328 35.95 2.24 6.43
C GLN A 328 35.84 0.75 6.12
N ARG A 329 34.85 0.08 6.69
CA ARG A 329 34.55 -1.33 6.36
C ARG A 329 34.19 -1.50 4.89
N ALA A 330 33.43 -0.55 4.30
CA ALA A 330 33.09 -0.60 2.89
C ALA A 330 34.36 -0.61 2.00
N ARG A 331 35.31 0.29 2.26
CA ARG A 331 36.59 0.30 1.55
C ARG A 331 37.39 -0.99 1.73
N ALA A 332 37.44 -1.53 2.95
CA ALA A 332 38.10 -2.78 3.23
C ALA A 332 37.52 -3.94 2.43
N LEU A 333 36.19 -4.07 2.41
CA LEU A 333 35.46 -5.12 1.67
C LEU A 333 35.69 -5.03 0.15
N LEU A 334 35.72 -3.82 -0.43
CA LEU A 334 36.07 -3.63 -1.86
C LEU A 334 37.50 -4.07 -2.17
N LYS A 335 38.43 -3.72 -1.28
CA LYS A 335 39.83 -4.16 -1.41
C LYS A 335 39.96 -5.68 -1.30
N GLU A 336 39.28 -6.32 -0.34
CA GLU A 336 39.24 -7.78 -0.17
C GLU A 336 38.62 -8.49 -1.39
N ALA A 337 37.64 -7.86 -2.03
CA ALA A 337 37.05 -8.36 -3.28
C ALA A 337 37.93 -8.16 -4.49
N GLY A 338 39.09 -7.51 -4.35
CA GLY A 338 39.99 -7.20 -5.47
C GLY A 338 39.44 -6.16 -6.44
N VAL A 339 38.48 -5.37 -5.99
CA VAL A 339 37.83 -4.34 -6.79
C VAL A 339 38.47 -2.98 -6.49
N GLY A 340 39.05 -2.36 -7.53
CA GLY A 340 39.55 -1.00 -7.46
C GLY A 340 38.43 0.05 -7.57
N ALA A 341 38.65 1.10 -8.36
CA ALA A 341 37.59 2.06 -8.65
C ALA A 341 36.43 1.37 -9.40
N LEU A 342 35.23 1.39 -8.81
CA LEU A 342 34.04 0.73 -9.34
C LEU A 342 33.13 1.78 -10.00
N ASN A 343 32.81 1.58 -11.27
CA ASN A 343 31.84 2.42 -11.98
C ASN A 343 30.58 1.61 -12.24
N LEU A 344 29.43 2.12 -11.77
CA LEU A 344 28.12 1.47 -11.90
C LEU A 344 27.06 2.47 -12.37
N THR A 345 25.99 1.96 -12.95
CA THR A 345 24.81 2.73 -13.30
C THR A 345 23.70 2.50 -12.28
N LEU A 346 23.11 3.57 -11.75
CA LEU A 346 21.92 3.54 -10.91
C LEU A 346 20.73 4.06 -11.73
N LYS A 347 19.81 3.16 -12.11
CA LYS A 347 18.56 3.52 -12.80
C LYS A 347 17.51 3.99 -11.81
N LEU A 348 16.88 5.14 -12.10
CA LEU A 348 15.96 5.83 -11.22
C LEU A 348 14.60 6.01 -11.90
N PRO A 349 13.52 5.40 -11.39
CA PRO A 349 12.17 5.65 -11.88
C PRO A 349 11.72 7.09 -11.62
N PRO A 350 10.64 7.59 -12.29
CA PRO A 350 10.22 9.00 -12.25
C PRO A 350 9.44 9.34 -10.97
N VAL A 351 10.05 9.06 -9.82
CA VAL A 351 9.46 9.33 -8.48
C VAL A 351 10.43 10.12 -7.62
N PRO A 352 9.93 11.08 -6.81
CA PRO A 352 10.78 11.97 -6.02
C PRO A 352 11.76 11.24 -5.12
N TYR A 353 11.32 10.22 -4.38
CA TYR A 353 12.18 9.46 -3.46
C TYR A 353 13.37 8.80 -4.16
N ALA A 354 13.19 8.32 -5.39
CA ALA A 354 14.26 7.67 -6.14
C ALA A 354 15.27 8.70 -6.68
N ARG A 355 14.78 9.81 -7.24
CA ARG A 355 15.65 10.86 -7.81
C ARG A 355 16.44 11.57 -6.73
N GLN A 356 15.79 12.01 -5.65
CA GLN A 356 16.45 12.71 -4.53
C GLN A 356 17.38 11.76 -3.76
N GLY A 357 16.89 10.54 -3.44
CA GLY A 357 17.69 9.52 -2.77
C GLY A 357 18.89 9.07 -3.60
N GLY A 358 18.74 8.96 -4.92
CA GLY A 358 19.80 8.58 -5.85
C GLY A 358 20.98 9.54 -5.85
N GLU A 359 20.75 10.85 -5.79
CA GLU A 359 21.82 11.86 -5.70
C GLU A 359 22.64 11.69 -4.41
N LEU A 360 21.99 11.49 -3.27
CA LEU A 360 22.69 11.29 -2.02
C LEU A 360 23.45 9.95 -2.00
N VAL A 361 22.84 8.88 -2.49
CA VAL A 361 23.48 7.56 -2.63
C VAL A 361 24.75 7.66 -3.50
N LYS A 362 24.69 8.39 -4.62
CA LYS A 362 25.86 8.67 -5.47
C LYS A 362 26.96 9.37 -4.68
N ALA A 363 26.65 10.40 -3.91
CA ALA A 363 27.62 11.14 -3.12
C ALA A 363 28.28 10.26 -2.03
N GLN A 364 27.49 9.41 -1.34
CA GLN A 364 28.01 8.52 -0.31
C GLN A 364 28.90 7.41 -0.87
N LEU A 365 28.50 6.79 -1.97
CA LEU A 365 29.27 5.73 -2.63
C LEU A 365 30.59 6.26 -3.23
N ALA A 366 30.61 7.51 -3.72
CA ALA A 366 31.84 8.13 -4.20
C ALA A 366 32.92 8.24 -3.11
N GLN A 367 32.54 8.41 -1.83
CA GLN A 367 33.47 8.46 -0.70
C GLN A 367 34.25 7.16 -0.47
N VAL A 368 33.72 6.05 -0.97
CA VAL A 368 34.36 4.73 -0.84
C VAL A 368 34.94 4.20 -2.16
N GLY A 369 35.02 5.05 -3.21
CA GLY A 369 35.59 4.70 -4.51
C GLY A 369 34.61 4.02 -5.48
N VAL A 370 33.30 4.14 -5.22
CA VAL A 370 32.24 3.66 -6.13
C VAL A 370 31.58 4.85 -6.82
N ASN A 371 31.80 4.98 -8.13
CA ASN A 371 31.28 6.05 -8.95
C ASN A 371 29.95 5.65 -9.59
N LEU A 372 28.87 6.39 -9.32
CA LEU A 372 27.59 6.14 -9.94
C LEU A 372 27.28 7.10 -11.09
N LYS A 373 26.91 6.54 -12.24
CA LYS A 373 26.17 7.22 -13.28
C LYS A 373 24.68 7.12 -12.96
N LEU A 374 24.00 8.23 -12.74
CA LEU A 374 22.55 8.23 -12.57
C LEU A 374 21.86 8.25 -13.94
N GLU A 375 20.87 7.38 -14.09
CA GLU A 375 20.04 7.27 -15.30
C GLU A 375 18.57 7.38 -14.91
N ASN A 376 17.98 8.56 -15.14
CA ASN A 376 16.54 8.79 -14.94
C ASN A 376 15.77 8.18 -16.10
N ILE A 377 14.81 7.32 -15.79
CA ILE A 377 14.01 6.60 -16.78
C ILE A 377 12.52 6.68 -16.44
N GLU A 378 11.66 6.57 -17.44
CA GLU A 378 10.22 6.54 -17.25
C GLU A 378 9.73 5.14 -16.86
N TRP A 379 8.52 5.04 -16.27
CA TRP A 379 7.99 3.76 -15.78
C TRP A 379 7.91 2.68 -16.86
N ALA A 380 7.47 3.01 -18.06
CA ALA A 380 7.42 2.04 -19.15
C ALA A 380 8.81 1.49 -19.49
N GLN A 381 9.84 2.34 -19.49
CA GLN A 381 11.23 1.95 -19.70
C GLN A 381 11.77 1.15 -18.53
N TRP A 382 11.41 1.52 -17.27
CA TRP A 382 11.79 0.75 -16.09
C TRP A 382 11.22 -0.67 -16.15
N MET A 383 9.92 -0.80 -16.45
CA MET A 383 9.25 -2.10 -16.59
C MET A 383 9.87 -2.97 -17.69
N ALA A 384 10.19 -2.38 -18.83
CA ALA A 384 10.79 -3.12 -19.94
C ALA A 384 12.26 -3.48 -19.66
N SER A 385 13.13 -2.49 -19.35
CA SER A 385 14.56 -2.70 -19.28
C SER A 385 15.03 -3.28 -17.93
N VAL A 386 14.51 -2.77 -16.81
CA VAL A 386 14.92 -3.23 -15.47
C VAL A 386 14.20 -4.52 -15.10
N TYR A 387 12.88 -4.49 -15.04
CA TYR A 387 12.08 -5.62 -14.56
C TYR A 387 12.05 -6.79 -15.56
N GLY A 388 11.75 -6.50 -16.84
CA GLY A 388 11.59 -7.53 -17.88
C GLY A 388 12.92 -8.07 -18.37
N GLN A 389 13.79 -7.21 -18.90
CA GLN A 389 15.05 -7.59 -19.55
C GLN A 389 16.23 -7.74 -18.59
N ARG A 390 16.11 -7.30 -17.32
CA ARG A 390 17.20 -7.29 -16.32
C ARG A 390 18.45 -6.54 -16.81
N ASN A 391 18.24 -5.53 -17.66
CA ASN A 391 19.32 -4.72 -18.19
C ASN A 391 19.59 -3.51 -17.27
N TYR A 392 20.18 -3.79 -16.11
CA TYR A 392 20.58 -2.80 -15.11
C TYR A 392 21.67 -3.38 -14.21
N GLU A 393 22.33 -2.53 -13.45
CA GLU A 393 23.27 -2.90 -12.38
C GLU A 393 22.61 -2.63 -11.01
N LEU A 394 22.19 -1.39 -10.79
CA LEU A 394 21.48 -0.93 -9.59
C LEU A 394 20.19 -0.19 -9.98
N THR A 395 19.15 -0.29 -9.14
CA THR A 395 17.97 0.57 -9.23
C THR A 395 17.43 0.89 -7.85
N LEU A 396 17.07 2.16 -7.59
CA LEU A 396 16.43 2.58 -6.35
C LEU A 396 14.92 2.53 -6.52
N ILE A 397 14.25 1.66 -5.77
CA ILE A 397 12.84 1.35 -5.93
C ILE A 397 12.18 1.10 -4.58
N SER A 398 10.87 1.32 -4.49
CA SER A 398 10.05 0.92 -3.35
C SER A 398 9.10 -0.21 -3.75
N HIS A 399 9.27 -1.37 -3.11
CA HIS A 399 8.32 -2.49 -3.19
C HIS A 399 7.19 -2.26 -2.19
N VAL A 400 5.96 -2.26 -2.67
CA VAL A 400 4.79 -1.94 -1.84
C VAL A 400 3.96 -3.16 -1.44
N GLU A 401 4.23 -4.32 -2.03
CA GLU A 401 3.53 -5.57 -1.77
C GLU A 401 3.84 -6.09 -0.36
N PRO A 402 2.83 -6.39 0.49
CA PRO A 402 3.06 -6.77 1.89
C PRO A 402 3.84 -8.08 2.09
N LEU A 403 3.60 -9.09 1.23
CA LEU A 403 4.06 -10.47 1.40
C LEU A 403 4.97 -10.92 0.24
N ASP A 404 5.89 -10.09 -0.20
CA ASP A 404 6.70 -10.32 -1.38
C ASP A 404 8.11 -10.90 -1.13
N LEU A 405 8.41 -11.31 0.11
CA LEU A 405 9.68 -11.94 0.49
C LEU A 405 10.01 -13.15 -0.39
N GLY A 406 8.99 -13.93 -0.79
CA GLY A 406 9.12 -15.07 -1.69
C GLY A 406 9.66 -14.75 -3.08
N ASN A 407 9.74 -13.50 -3.46
CA ASN A 407 10.37 -13.09 -4.71
C ASN A 407 11.88 -13.42 -4.76
N TYR A 408 12.54 -13.56 -3.60
CA TYR A 408 13.94 -13.99 -3.51
C TYR A 408 14.12 -15.48 -3.78
N ALA A 409 13.09 -16.31 -3.60
CA ALA A 409 13.10 -17.73 -3.94
C ALA A 409 12.72 -18.00 -5.42
N LYS A 410 12.25 -16.99 -6.17
CA LYS A 410 11.83 -17.17 -7.57
C LYS A 410 13.02 -17.19 -8.51
N THR A 411 13.19 -18.31 -9.19
CA THR A 411 14.14 -18.39 -10.31
C THR A 411 13.79 -17.34 -11.36
N GLY A 412 14.79 -16.54 -11.74
CA GLY A 412 14.60 -15.56 -12.79
C GLY A 412 13.90 -14.28 -12.40
N TYR A 413 13.66 -14.00 -11.12
CA TYR A 413 13.22 -12.66 -10.71
C TYR A 413 14.27 -11.59 -11.05
N TYR A 414 13.88 -10.34 -11.20
CA TYR A 414 14.70 -9.33 -11.86
C TYR A 414 16.05 -9.03 -11.17
N TRP A 415 16.19 -9.23 -9.85
CA TRP A 415 17.48 -9.08 -9.16
C TRP A 415 18.43 -10.28 -9.28
N GLY A 416 17.93 -11.44 -9.75
CA GLY A 416 18.79 -12.60 -10.01
C GLY A 416 19.45 -13.21 -8.78
N TYR A 417 18.90 -12.97 -7.57
CA TYR A 417 19.38 -13.58 -6.33
C TYR A 417 19.20 -15.10 -6.37
N GLN A 418 20.20 -15.82 -5.93
CA GLN A 418 20.20 -17.29 -5.83
C GLN A 418 20.90 -17.71 -4.54
N ASN A 419 20.18 -18.34 -3.65
CA ASN A 419 20.71 -18.94 -2.44
C ASN A 419 19.89 -20.21 -2.11
N PRO A 420 20.50 -21.42 -2.24
CA PRO A 420 19.81 -22.68 -1.95
C PRO A 420 19.31 -22.80 -0.52
N GLU A 421 20.03 -22.21 0.45
CA GLU A 421 19.62 -22.20 1.86
C GLU A 421 18.36 -21.37 2.06
N PHE A 422 18.30 -20.18 1.44
CA PHE A 422 17.10 -19.34 1.44
C PHE A 422 15.91 -20.07 0.82
N ASN A 423 16.10 -20.70 -0.34
CA ASN A 423 15.03 -21.43 -1.02
C ASN A 423 14.48 -22.56 -0.16
N LYS A 424 15.35 -23.39 0.44
CA LYS A 424 14.97 -24.47 1.34
C LYS A 424 14.25 -23.96 2.60
N LEU A 425 14.71 -22.86 3.17
CA LEU A 425 14.07 -22.22 4.31
C LEU A 425 12.67 -21.73 3.95
N PHE A 426 12.53 -21.06 2.78
CA PHE A 426 11.26 -20.51 2.31
C PHE A 426 10.24 -21.59 1.95
N GLU A 427 10.67 -22.73 1.39
CA GLU A 427 9.81 -23.91 1.17
C GLU A 427 9.27 -24.45 2.49
N LYS A 428 10.14 -24.68 3.49
CA LYS A 428 9.72 -25.12 4.83
C LYS A 428 8.73 -24.15 5.49
N LEU A 429 8.98 -22.84 5.34
CA LEU A 429 8.09 -21.80 5.85
C LEU A 429 6.67 -21.95 5.28
N ARG A 430 6.55 -22.18 3.97
CA ARG A 430 5.26 -22.33 3.32
C ARG A 430 4.54 -23.63 3.70
N GLU A 431 5.28 -24.67 4.04
CA GLU A 431 4.75 -25.98 4.39
C GLU A 431 4.41 -26.12 5.89
N SER A 432 4.95 -25.25 6.76
CA SER A 432 4.71 -25.37 8.20
C SER A 432 3.27 -24.99 8.57
N PRO A 433 2.51 -25.88 9.25
CA PRO A 433 1.17 -25.59 9.74
C PRO A 433 1.15 -24.67 10.97
N ARG A 434 2.30 -24.51 11.65
CA ARG A 434 2.41 -23.76 12.89
C ARG A 434 2.83 -22.32 12.65
N GLU A 435 1.96 -21.36 12.96
CA GLU A 435 2.22 -19.94 12.76
C GLU A 435 3.51 -19.47 13.47
N ALA A 436 3.72 -19.89 14.72
CA ALA A 436 4.92 -19.50 15.46
C ALA A 436 6.21 -19.93 14.75
N GLU A 437 6.24 -21.13 14.14
CA GLU A 437 7.39 -21.58 13.37
C GLU A 437 7.56 -20.80 12.07
N ARG A 438 6.44 -20.47 11.39
CA ARG A 438 6.51 -19.62 10.20
C ARG A 438 7.08 -18.24 10.52
N LEU A 439 6.63 -17.61 11.62
CA LEU A 439 7.15 -16.32 12.05
C LEU A 439 8.65 -16.38 12.40
N GLN A 440 9.11 -17.45 13.03
CA GLN A 440 10.52 -17.67 13.29
C GLN A 440 11.31 -17.82 11.98
N MET A 441 10.86 -18.68 11.08
CA MET A 441 11.50 -18.88 9.76
C MET A 441 11.49 -17.61 8.90
N LEU A 442 10.46 -16.76 8.99
CA LEU A 442 10.45 -15.42 8.38
C LEU A 442 11.56 -14.55 8.94
N GLY A 443 11.79 -14.58 10.24
CA GLY A 443 12.90 -13.86 10.87
C GLY A 443 14.27 -14.38 10.39
N ASP A 444 14.43 -15.69 10.27
CA ASP A 444 15.67 -16.30 9.78
C ASP A 444 15.93 -15.97 8.32
N ALA A 445 14.90 -16.00 7.47
CA ALA A 445 14.97 -15.59 6.08
C ALA A 445 15.40 -14.12 5.93
N GLN A 446 14.89 -13.24 6.77
CA GLN A 446 15.28 -11.82 6.80
C GLN A 446 16.75 -11.64 7.18
N ARG A 447 17.24 -12.38 8.19
CA ARG A 447 18.64 -12.34 8.61
C ARG A 447 19.56 -12.83 7.48
N LEU A 448 19.18 -13.91 6.79
CA LEU A 448 19.93 -14.45 5.67
C LEU A 448 20.03 -13.45 4.50
N LEU A 449 18.92 -12.81 4.11
CA LEU A 449 18.93 -11.75 3.09
C LEU A 449 19.81 -10.56 3.48
N ALA A 450 19.82 -10.19 4.76
CA ALA A 450 20.67 -9.13 5.27
C ALA A 450 22.16 -9.54 5.24
N GLN A 451 22.48 -10.77 5.66
CA GLN A 451 23.86 -11.32 5.64
C GLN A 451 24.39 -11.39 4.21
N ASP A 452 23.57 -11.78 3.25
CA ASP A 452 23.93 -11.83 1.83
C ASP A 452 23.96 -10.46 1.15
N ALA A 453 23.53 -9.42 1.86
CA ALA A 453 23.27 -8.10 1.27
C ALA A 453 22.55 -8.25 -0.08
N ALA A 454 21.45 -9.01 -0.06
CA ALA A 454 20.70 -9.34 -1.28
C ALA A 454 20.16 -8.09 -2.01
N ALA A 455 19.97 -7.01 -1.27
CA ALA A 455 19.76 -5.64 -1.73
C ALA A 455 20.38 -4.68 -0.70
N VAL A 456 20.53 -3.40 -1.03
CA VAL A 456 20.76 -2.38 0.01
C VAL A 456 19.40 -1.93 0.51
N TYR A 457 18.98 -2.47 1.65
CA TYR A 457 17.73 -2.11 2.31
C TYR A 457 17.88 -0.74 2.97
N LEU A 458 16.98 0.18 2.66
CA LEU A 458 17.07 1.56 3.11
C LEU A 458 16.07 1.87 4.22
N TYR A 459 14.78 1.93 3.87
CA TYR A 459 13.76 2.31 4.85
C TYR A 459 12.34 1.85 4.45
N GLN A 460 11.49 1.74 5.47
CA GLN A 460 10.05 1.72 5.36
C GLN A 460 9.55 3.16 5.20
N PRO A 461 8.93 3.56 4.09
CA PRO A 461 8.31 4.87 3.99
C PRO A 461 7.11 4.96 4.95
N GLN A 462 7.00 6.08 5.64
CA GLN A 462 5.86 6.42 6.47
C GLN A 462 4.87 7.25 5.67
N TRP A 463 3.58 6.97 5.85
CA TRP A 463 2.51 7.72 5.22
C TRP A 463 1.89 8.70 6.19
N LEU A 464 1.55 9.87 5.67
CA LEU A 464 1.11 11.01 6.45
C LEU A 464 -0.39 11.19 6.22
N THR A 465 -1.19 11.21 7.29
CA THR A 465 -2.61 11.54 7.22
C THR A 465 -2.87 12.79 8.03
N VAL A 466 -3.51 13.77 7.41
CA VAL A 466 -4.07 14.94 8.10
C VAL A 466 -5.58 14.82 8.11
N ALA A 467 -6.20 14.98 9.26
CA ALA A 467 -7.65 14.90 9.41
C ALA A 467 -8.16 15.95 10.40
N LYS A 468 -9.41 16.36 10.25
CA LYS A 468 -10.09 17.17 11.26
C LYS A 468 -10.14 16.45 12.59
N LYS A 469 -9.89 17.18 13.67
CA LYS A 469 -10.01 16.67 15.03
C LYS A 469 -11.46 16.27 15.30
N GLY A 470 -11.67 15.10 15.90
CA GLY A 470 -13.02 14.55 16.10
C GLY A 470 -13.41 13.48 15.05
N LEU A 471 -12.73 13.36 13.92
CA LEU A 471 -12.88 12.20 13.06
C LEU A 471 -12.17 11.01 13.71
N LYS A 472 -12.92 9.94 14.00
CA LYS A 472 -12.47 8.70 14.66
C LYS A 472 -12.44 7.54 13.68
N GLY A 473 -11.69 6.48 14.01
CA GLY A 473 -11.61 5.25 13.22
C GLY A 473 -10.56 5.26 12.11
N LEU A 474 -9.79 6.35 11.98
CA LEU A 474 -8.65 6.40 11.04
C LEU A 474 -7.60 5.36 11.42
N TRP A 475 -7.05 4.69 10.43
CA TRP A 475 -6.01 3.71 10.64
C TRP A 475 -4.69 4.37 11.09
N ALA A 476 -4.12 3.87 12.18
CA ALA A 476 -2.81 4.28 12.68
C ALA A 476 -1.66 3.60 11.92
N ASP A 477 -1.92 2.47 11.28
CA ASP A 477 -0.99 1.77 10.37
C ASP A 477 -1.74 1.40 9.08
N MET A 478 -1.06 1.33 7.96
CA MET A 478 -1.67 1.10 6.65
C MET A 478 -1.04 -0.10 5.95
N PRO A 479 -1.46 -1.32 6.33
CA PRO A 479 -0.91 -2.55 5.73
C PRO A 479 -1.28 -2.73 4.26
N ILE A 480 -2.37 -2.12 3.81
CA ILE A 480 -2.87 -2.14 2.44
C ILE A 480 -3.43 -0.77 2.05
N PHE A 481 -3.66 -0.56 0.76
CA PHE A 481 -4.35 0.63 0.24
C PHE A 481 -5.86 0.48 0.41
N ALA A 482 -6.41 1.01 1.51
CA ALA A 482 -7.84 1.07 1.75
C ALA A 482 -8.20 2.31 2.58
N ASN A 483 -9.37 2.89 2.33
CA ASN A 483 -10.00 3.86 3.21
C ASN A 483 -11.29 3.21 3.74
N ASP A 484 -11.25 2.64 4.93
CA ASP A 484 -12.38 1.94 5.56
C ASP A 484 -13.40 2.95 6.12
N ILE A 485 -14.22 3.52 5.25
CA ILE A 485 -15.15 4.60 5.61
C ILE A 485 -16.21 4.15 6.62
N ALA A 486 -16.61 2.87 6.56
CA ALA A 486 -17.60 2.32 7.49
C ALA A 486 -17.12 2.29 8.95
N ALA A 487 -15.81 2.29 9.17
CA ALA A 487 -15.22 2.38 10.51
C ALA A 487 -15.12 3.82 11.04
N LEU A 488 -15.38 4.83 10.21
CA LEU A 488 -15.22 6.24 10.58
C LEU A 488 -16.49 6.80 11.22
N SER A 489 -16.29 7.70 12.17
CA SER A 489 -17.38 8.45 12.80
C SER A 489 -16.90 9.81 13.30
N TRP A 490 -17.82 10.76 13.46
CA TRP A 490 -17.57 12.02 14.13
C TRP A 490 -17.89 11.90 15.64
N SER A 491 -16.98 12.43 16.48
CA SER A 491 -17.22 12.57 17.92
C SER A 491 -18.10 13.75 18.28
#